data_486a2a6593da261c22e2c3e3839b810b
#
_entry.id   486a2a6593da261c22e2c3e3839b810b
#
_cell.length_a   1.000
_cell.length_b   1.000
_cell.length_c   1.000
_cell.angle_alpha   90.00
_cell.angle_beta   90.00
_cell.angle_gamma   90.00
#
_symmetry.space_group_name_H-M   'P 1'
#
loop_
_entity.id
_entity.type
_entity.pdbx_description
1 polymer ?
#
loop_
_entity_poly.entity_id
_entity_poly.type
_entity_poly.pdbx_seq_one_letter_code
_entity_poly.pdbx_strand_id
1 'polypeptide(L)'
;MSSIEKDGKEKSVQRKDMKERAVFEMIYENDVVRDVQIAYIGGGSRGWARTFMTDLAMEPRMGGTIRLYDIDTEAAKANETIGNHLSRRKEAVGKWAYRTCMSMEEALTGADFIVISILPGTFD
;
A
#
# COMPACT_ATOMS: atom_id res chain seq x y z
N MET A 1 10.30 -31.48 0.99
CA MET A 1 10.17 -30.96 1.22
C MET A 1 10.00 -30.44 1.00
N SER A 2 10.12 -30.56 0.68
CA SER A 2 10.09 -29.97 0.64
C SER A 2 9.78 -29.52 0.10
N SER A 3 9.89 -29.49 -0.65
CA SER A 3 9.73 -28.84 -0.97
C SER A 3 9.04 -28.64 -1.07
N ILE A 4 8.92 -28.77 -1.31
CA ILE A 4 8.56 -28.47 -1.18
C ILE A 4 7.81 -28.70 -0.90
N GLU A 5 7.56 -29.20 -1.20
CA GLU A 5 7.21 -29.18 -0.95
C GLU A 5 7.14 -28.83 -1.09
N LYS A 6 7.19 -29.21 -1.52
CA LYS A 6 7.57 -28.60 -1.79
C LYS A 6 7.19 -27.50 -2.15
N ASP A 7 6.99 -27.70 -2.51
CA ASP A 7 6.52 -26.62 -2.90
C ASP A 7 6.15 -25.65 -1.87
N GLY A 8 5.22 -25.87 -0.98
CA GLY A 8 4.84 -25.04 0.12
C GLY A 8 6.00 -24.82 1.06
N LYS A 9 6.82 -25.79 1.20
CA LYS A 9 7.97 -25.67 2.10
C LYS A 9 8.98 -24.68 1.60
N GLU A 10 9.22 -24.66 0.32
CA GLU A 10 10.15 -23.70 -0.22
C GLU A 10 9.68 -22.29 0.00
N LYS A 11 8.39 -22.06 -0.19
CA LYS A 11 7.85 -20.74 0.03
C LYS A 11 7.99 -20.32 1.49
N SER A 12 7.80 -21.26 2.39
CA SER A 12 7.94 -20.95 3.80
C SER A 12 9.35 -20.53 4.16
N VAL A 13 10.34 -21.21 3.60
CA VAL A 13 11.72 -20.88 3.88
C VAL A 13 12.06 -19.49 3.36
N GLN A 14 11.64 -19.20 2.14
CA GLN A 14 11.89 -17.89 1.58
C GLN A 14 11.21 -16.79 2.39
N ARG A 15 10.00 -17.06 2.81
CA ARG A 15 9.27 -16.09 3.59
C ARG A 15 9.96 -15.81 4.91
N LYS A 16 10.56 -16.81 5.49
CA LYS A 16 11.27 -16.63 6.73
C LYS A 16 12.48 -15.72 6.54
N ASP A 17 13.23 -15.94 5.47
CA ASP A 17 14.33 -15.07 5.14
C ASP A 17 13.88 -13.65 4.95
N MET A 18 12.78 -13.47 4.24
CA MET A 18 12.27 -12.16 3.97
C MET A 18 11.84 -11.45 5.24
N LYS A 19 11.31 -12.19 6.19
CA LYS A 19 10.94 -11.59 7.46
C LYS A 19 12.14 -11.05 8.20
N GLU A 20 13.26 -11.72 8.10
CA GLU A 20 14.45 -11.24 8.76
C GLU A 20 15.03 -10.02 8.09
N ARG A 21 14.91 -9.95 6.78
CA ARG A 21 15.45 -8.81 6.04
C ARG A 21 14.51 -7.63 6.00
N ALA A 22 13.24 -7.90 5.78
CA ALA A 22 12.27 -6.85 5.60
C ALA A 22 10.93 -7.31 6.08
N VAL A 23 10.48 -6.67 7.16
CA VAL A 23 9.21 -7.03 7.79
C VAL A 23 8.05 -6.86 6.82
N PHE A 24 8.20 -6.00 5.82
CA PHE A 24 7.11 -5.64 4.92
C PHE A 24 7.26 -6.19 3.52
N GLU A 25 7.83 -7.37 3.38
CA GLU A 25 7.94 -7.98 2.06
C GLU A 25 6.57 -8.34 1.52
N MET A 26 6.31 -8.02 0.26
CA MET A 26 5.04 -8.41 -0.32
C MET A 26 5.04 -9.90 -0.62
N ILE A 27 3.84 -10.45 -0.63
CA ILE A 27 3.62 -11.89 -0.82
C ILE A 27 2.88 -12.09 -2.13
N TYR A 28 3.44 -12.95 -2.98
CA TYR A 28 2.82 -13.26 -4.26
C TYR A 28 2.48 -14.74 -4.30
N GLU A 29 1.19 -15.04 -4.39
CA GLU A 29 0.69 -16.41 -4.36
C GLU A 29 -0.57 -16.53 -5.21
N ASN A 30 -0.60 -17.53 -6.11
CA ASN A 30 -1.80 -17.82 -6.88
C ASN A 30 -2.33 -16.61 -7.63
N ASP A 31 -1.40 -15.86 -8.24
CA ASP A 31 -1.72 -14.65 -9.01
C ASP A 31 -2.33 -13.55 -8.16
N VAL A 32 -2.13 -13.61 -6.84
CA VAL A 32 -2.58 -12.57 -5.93
C VAL A 32 -1.35 -12.01 -5.22
N VAL A 33 -1.24 -10.69 -5.18
CA VAL A 33 -0.15 -10.01 -4.49
C VAL A 33 -0.72 -9.37 -3.24
N ARG A 34 -0.14 -9.70 -2.09
CA ARG A 34 -0.61 -9.20 -0.81
C ARG A 34 0.52 -8.50 -0.07
N ASP A 35 0.15 -7.74 0.92
CA ASP A 35 1.09 -6.98 1.77
C ASP A 35 1.95 -6.04 0.96
N VAL A 36 1.40 -5.53 -0.12
CA VAL A 36 2.08 -4.52 -0.93
C VAL A 36 2.14 -3.23 -0.12
N GLN A 37 3.31 -2.62 -0.08
CA GLN A 37 3.51 -1.37 0.64
C GLN A 37 3.73 -0.26 -0.36
N ILE A 38 2.78 0.65 -0.44
CA ILE A 38 2.86 1.77 -1.38
C ILE A 38 2.98 3.06 -0.61
N ALA A 39 4.04 3.82 -0.88
CA ALA A 39 4.20 5.15 -0.33
C ALA A 39 3.56 6.13 -1.31
N TYR A 40 2.63 6.93 -0.84
CA TYR A 40 1.97 7.93 -1.67
C TYR A 40 2.39 9.30 -1.17
N ILE A 41 3.30 9.92 -1.90
CA ILE A 41 3.83 11.24 -1.57
C ILE A 41 2.93 12.28 -2.22
N GLY A 42 2.33 13.14 -1.42
CA GLY A 42 1.24 14.01 -1.86
C GLY A 42 -0.08 13.36 -1.51
N GLY A 43 -0.11 12.59 -0.42
CA GLY A 43 -1.26 11.79 -0.04
C GLY A 43 -2.48 12.59 0.39
N GLY A 44 -2.36 13.92 0.47
CA GLY A 44 -3.51 14.76 0.72
C GLY A 44 -4.21 15.23 -0.54
N SER A 45 -3.73 14.84 -1.69
CA SER A 45 -4.35 15.20 -2.96
C SER A 45 -5.78 14.67 -3.02
N ARG A 46 -6.71 15.50 -3.45
CA ARG A 46 -8.11 15.11 -3.43
C ARG A 46 -8.50 14.25 -4.61
N GLY A 47 -8.33 14.77 -5.81
CA GLY A 47 -8.83 14.08 -7.00
C GLY A 47 -8.08 12.80 -7.28
N TRP A 48 -6.77 12.92 -7.35
CA TRP A 48 -5.92 11.79 -7.71
C TRP A 48 -5.99 10.67 -6.68
N ALA A 49 -5.93 11.05 -5.40
CA ALA A 49 -5.93 10.02 -4.36
C ALA A 49 -7.23 9.23 -4.39
N ARG A 50 -8.36 9.92 -4.57
CA ARG A 50 -9.64 9.23 -4.57
C ARG A 50 -9.78 8.30 -5.75
N THR A 51 -9.31 8.72 -6.92
CA THR A 51 -9.35 7.85 -8.09
C THR A 51 -8.49 6.61 -7.86
N PHE A 52 -7.31 6.82 -7.31
CA PHE A 52 -6.39 5.73 -7.01
C PHE A 52 -7.02 4.75 -6.01
N MET A 53 -7.63 5.28 -4.96
CA MET A 53 -8.27 4.47 -3.95
C MET A 53 -9.41 3.63 -4.53
N THR A 54 -10.18 4.24 -5.43
CA THR A 54 -11.29 3.53 -6.05
C THR A 54 -10.76 2.41 -6.93
N ASP A 55 -9.72 2.67 -7.70
CA ASP A 55 -9.14 1.65 -8.56
C ASP A 55 -8.60 0.48 -7.74
N LEU A 56 -7.94 0.79 -6.63
CA LEU A 56 -7.41 -0.26 -5.77
C LEU A 56 -8.52 -1.08 -5.12
N ALA A 57 -9.61 -0.43 -4.76
CA ALA A 57 -10.72 -1.13 -4.14
C ALA A 57 -11.36 -2.13 -5.11
N MET A 58 -11.20 -1.90 -6.40
CA MET A 58 -11.78 -2.76 -7.41
C MET A 58 -10.81 -3.81 -7.94
N GLU A 59 -9.58 -3.83 -7.44
CA GLU A 59 -8.57 -4.78 -7.93
C GLU A 59 -8.49 -5.98 -7.00
N PRO A 60 -9.03 -7.14 -7.41
CA PRO A 60 -9.08 -8.30 -6.50
C PRO A 60 -7.76 -9.02 -6.33
N ARG A 61 -6.76 -8.71 -7.17
CA ARG A 61 -5.51 -9.45 -7.14
C ARG A 61 -4.41 -8.75 -6.37
N MET A 62 -4.73 -7.63 -5.72
CA MET A 62 -3.73 -6.88 -4.97
C MET A 62 -4.31 -6.43 -3.64
N GLY A 63 -3.45 -6.35 -2.64
CA GLY A 63 -3.82 -5.80 -1.36
C GLY A 63 -2.59 -5.40 -0.58
N GLY A 64 -2.78 -4.55 0.40
CA GLY A 64 -1.66 -4.10 1.21
C GLY A 64 -1.96 -2.83 1.95
N THR A 65 -0.95 -1.98 2.10
CA THR A 65 -1.05 -0.74 2.85
C THR A 65 -0.60 0.42 1.98
N ILE A 66 -1.40 1.48 2.00
CA ILE A 66 -1.05 2.74 1.35
C ILE A 66 -0.62 3.68 2.46
N ARG A 67 0.62 4.15 2.38
CA ARG A 67 1.19 5.07 3.35
C ARG A 67 1.11 6.47 2.77
N LEU A 68 0.27 7.30 3.36
CA LEU A 68 -0.01 8.64 2.85
C LEU A 68 0.88 9.65 3.55
N TYR A 69 1.64 10.39 2.79
CA TYR A 69 2.42 11.48 3.32
C TYR A 69 2.12 12.76 2.55
N ASP A 70 1.90 13.85 3.28
CA ASP A 70 1.67 15.15 2.69
C ASP A 70 2.13 16.19 3.69
N ILE A 71 2.62 17.32 3.19
CA ILE A 71 2.94 18.44 4.05
C ILE A 71 1.67 18.85 4.81
N ASP A 72 0.55 18.78 4.13
CA ASP A 72 -0.76 19.03 4.76
C ASP A 72 -1.23 17.72 5.41
N THR A 73 -0.86 17.54 6.65
CA THR A 73 -1.16 16.32 7.39
C THR A 73 -2.66 16.08 7.52
N GLU A 74 -3.43 17.15 7.68
CA GLU A 74 -4.87 17.01 7.82
C GLU A 74 -5.51 16.49 6.55
N ALA A 75 -5.00 16.92 5.41
CA ALA A 75 -5.50 16.42 4.13
C ALA A 75 -5.19 14.94 3.97
N ALA A 76 -3.99 14.52 4.39
CA ALA A 76 -3.62 13.11 4.34
C ALA A 76 -4.52 12.28 5.25
N LYS A 77 -4.80 12.79 6.44
CA LYS A 77 -5.68 12.10 7.38
C LYS A 77 -7.10 11.97 6.85
N ALA A 78 -7.58 13.00 6.15
CA ALA A 78 -8.89 12.92 5.54
C ALA A 78 -8.93 11.81 4.51
N ASN A 79 -7.89 11.68 3.71
CA ASN A 79 -7.82 10.62 2.72
C ASN A 79 -7.66 9.25 3.36
N GLU A 80 -6.96 9.18 4.48
CA GLU A 80 -6.88 7.93 5.23
C GLU A 80 -8.28 7.45 5.64
N THR A 81 -9.09 8.37 6.15
CA THR A 81 -10.44 8.05 6.57
C THR A 81 -11.28 7.58 5.38
N ILE A 82 -11.18 8.31 4.27
CA ILE A 82 -11.95 7.97 3.07
C ILE A 82 -11.52 6.61 2.53
N GLY A 83 -10.21 6.38 2.44
CA GLY A 83 -9.69 5.14 1.90
C GLY A 83 -10.08 3.94 2.73
N ASN A 84 -9.98 4.06 4.05
CA ASN A 84 -10.35 2.96 4.92
C ASN A 84 -11.85 2.71 4.89
N HIS A 85 -12.64 3.75 4.71
CA HIS A 85 -14.08 3.58 4.56
C HIS A 85 -14.39 2.83 3.28
N LEU A 86 -13.75 3.21 2.18
CA LEU A 86 -13.95 2.52 0.90
C LEU A 86 -13.58 1.05 1.00
N SER A 87 -12.49 0.75 1.67
CA SER A 87 -12.00 -0.62 1.77
C SER A 87 -12.93 -1.52 2.57
N ARG A 88 -13.78 -0.93 3.41
CA ARG A 88 -14.71 -1.70 4.21
C ARG A 88 -16.05 -1.92 3.53
N ARG A 89 -16.27 -1.31 2.37
CA ARG A 89 -17.52 -1.50 1.67
C ARG A 89 -17.55 -2.91 1.10
N LYS A 90 -18.74 -3.48 1.03
CA LYS A 90 -18.82 -4.85 0.57
C LYS A 90 -18.53 -4.98 -0.92
N GLU A 91 -18.63 -3.88 -1.66
CA GLU A 91 -18.27 -3.90 -3.07
C GLU A 91 -16.75 -3.90 -3.28
N ALA A 92 -15.99 -3.57 -2.25
CA ALA A 92 -14.54 -3.50 -2.38
C ALA A 92 -13.96 -4.90 -2.36
N VAL A 93 -13.35 -5.29 -3.47
CA VAL A 93 -12.74 -6.60 -3.60
C VAL A 93 -11.26 -6.56 -3.32
N GLY A 94 -10.62 -5.39 -3.46
CA GLY A 94 -9.23 -5.21 -3.05
C GLY A 94 -9.16 -4.94 -1.56
N LYS A 95 -8.16 -5.51 -0.91
CA LYS A 95 -8.02 -5.37 0.54
C LYS A 95 -6.87 -4.44 0.88
N TRP A 96 -7.20 -3.18 1.13
CA TRP A 96 -6.20 -2.14 1.37
C TRP A 96 -6.48 -1.43 2.67
N ALA A 97 -5.40 -1.07 3.36
CA ALA A 97 -5.46 -0.22 4.55
C ALA A 97 -4.73 1.07 4.23
N TYR A 98 -5.20 2.17 4.77
CA TYR A 98 -4.62 3.48 4.53
C TYR A 98 -4.10 4.03 5.84
N ARG A 99 -2.90 4.58 5.83
CA ARG A 99 -2.25 5.06 7.02
C ARG A 99 -1.50 6.34 6.71
N THR A 100 -1.71 7.36 7.53
CA THR A 100 -0.99 8.63 7.40
C THR A 100 0.36 8.52 8.08
N CYS A 101 1.40 8.94 7.38
CA CYS A 101 2.75 8.97 7.93
C CYS A 101 3.11 10.40 8.25
N MET A 102 3.85 10.58 9.33
CA MET A 102 4.19 11.91 9.81
C MET A 102 5.49 12.42 9.20
N SER A 103 6.23 11.56 8.53
CA SER A 103 7.46 11.97 7.85
C SER A 103 7.58 11.21 6.54
N MET A 104 8.34 11.80 5.62
CA MET A 104 8.58 11.15 4.34
C MET A 104 9.38 9.87 4.55
N GLU A 105 10.29 9.89 5.49
CA GLU A 105 11.10 8.72 5.79
C GLU A 105 10.22 7.55 6.22
N GLU A 106 9.25 7.84 7.08
CA GLU A 106 8.32 6.81 7.53
C GLU A 106 7.54 6.22 6.36
N ALA A 107 7.11 7.06 5.44
CA ALA A 107 6.34 6.60 4.29
C ALA A 107 7.19 5.75 3.36
N LEU A 108 8.44 6.11 3.18
CA LEU A 108 9.29 5.46 2.18
C LEU A 108 9.95 4.18 2.68
N THR A 109 10.14 4.05 3.99
CA THR A 109 10.87 2.90 4.52
C THR A 109 10.10 1.61 4.26
N GLY A 110 10.72 0.70 3.54
CA GLY A 110 10.10 -0.59 3.24
C GLY A 110 9.01 -0.53 2.19
N ALA A 111 8.87 0.58 1.48
CA ALA A 111 7.86 0.67 0.44
C ALA A 111 8.27 -0.14 -0.78
N ASP A 112 7.30 -0.84 -1.36
CA ASP A 112 7.54 -1.59 -2.59
C ASP A 112 7.38 -0.70 -3.80
N PHE A 113 6.47 0.27 -3.73
CA PHE A 113 6.24 1.22 -4.80
C PHE A 113 6.06 2.60 -4.22
N ILE A 114 6.40 3.61 -5.02
CA ILE A 114 6.29 4.99 -4.60
C ILE A 114 5.50 5.74 -5.66
N VAL A 115 4.41 6.37 -5.23
CA VAL A 115 3.61 7.22 -6.09
C VAL A 115 3.84 8.66 -5.63
N ILE A 116 4.15 9.54 -6.58
CA ILE A 116 4.38 10.94 -6.27
C ILE A 116 3.35 11.77 -7.00
N SER A 117 2.59 12.54 -6.23
CA SER A 117 1.53 13.38 -6.77
C SER A 117 1.61 14.74 -6.10
N ILE A 118 2.56 15.55 -6.55
CA ILE A 118 2.76 16.88 -5.98
C ILE A 118 2.78 17.89 -7.10
N LEU A 119 2.35 19.10 -6.75
CA LEU A 119 2.41 20.22 -7.67
C LEU A 119 3.65 21.03 -7.35
N PRO A 120 4.60 21.13 -8.26
CA PRO A 120 5.79 21.92 -8.01
C PRO A 120 5.48 23.40 -8.15
N GLY A 121 5.80 24.17 -7.12
CA GLY A 121 5.66 25.61 -7.17
C GLY A 121 4.21 26.06 -7.21
N THR A 122 4.02 27.25 -7.70
CA THR A 122 2.69 27.84 -7.80
C THR A 122 2.37 28.13 -9.25
N PHE A 123 1.08 28.14 -9.54
CA PHE A 123 0.61 28.44 -10.87
C PHE A 123 -0.09 29.79 -10.83
N ASP A 124 0.63 30.83 -10.76
CA ASP A 124 0.03 32.16 -10.71
C ASP A 124 0.01 32.83 -12.05
#